data_bf5377c3149d772d5bafcbef1ab3fdb9
#
_entry.id   bf5377c3149d772d5bafcbef1ab3fdb9
#
_cell.length_a   1.000
_cell.length_b   1.000
_cell.length_c   1.000
_cell.angle_alpha   90.00
_cell.angle_beta   90.00
_cell.angle_gamma   90.00
#
_symmetry.space_group_name_H-M   'P 1'
#
loop_
_entity.id
_entity.type
_entity.pdbx_description
1 polymer ?
#
loop_
_entity_poly.entity_id
_entity_poly.type
_entity_poly.pdbx_seq_one_letter_code
_entity_poly.pdbx_strand_id
1 'polypeptide(L)'
;MSLADVTFINMCRDVIENGTSTEGEKVRPVWEDGTSAYTIKRFGVVNRYDLRKEFPALTLRRTALKSAMDEILWIWQKNQITSKIFTVISGTAGPMRMAPLVRHMVISWG
;
A
#
# COMPACT_ATOMS: atom_id res chain seq x y z
N MET A 1 -17.32 -3.95 10.31
CA MET A 1 -16.28 -4.66 9.54
C MET A 1 -16.78 -4.72 8.11
N SER A 2 -16.00 -4.19 7.16
CA SER A 2 -16.35 -4.15 5.75
C SER A 2 -16.10 -5.50 5.05
N LEU A 3 -16.64 -5.70 3.84
CA LEU A 3 -16.31 -6.89 3.03
C LEU A 3 -14.82 -6.90 2.66
N ALA A 4 -14.22 -5.71 2.53
CA ALA A 4 -12.78 -5.60 2.30
C ALA A 4 -11.96 -6.08 3.50
N ASP A 5 -12.42 -5.85 4.73
CA ASP A 5 -11.76 -6.36 5.94
C ASP A 5 -11.77 -7.90 5.97
N VAL A 6 -12.91 -8.51 5.63
CA VAL A 6 -13.02 -9.97 5.56
C VAL A 6 -12.06 -10.55 4.52
N THR A 7 -12.01 -9.94 3.33
CA THR A 7 -11.09 -10.34 2.27
C THR A 7 -9.63 -10.23 2.72
N PHE A 8 -9.28 -9.12 3.37
CA PHE A 8 -7.94 -8.89 3.89
C PHE A 8 -7.55 -9.92 4.96
N ILE A 9 -8.44 -10.19 5.92
CA ILE A 9 -8.20 -11.18 6.99
C ILE A 9 -7.98 -12.57 6.38
N ASN A 10 -8.81 -12.96 5.41
CA ASN A 10 -8.68 -14.25 4.74
C ASN A 10 -7.36 -14.35 3.96
N MET A 11 -6.96 -13.28 3.28
CA MET A 11 -5.66 -13.21 2.61
C MET A 11 -4.50 -13.36 3.60
N CYS A 12 -4.55 -12.67 4.74
CA CYS A 12 -3.51 -12.80 5.78
C CYS A 12 -3.44 -14.23 6.32
N ARG A 13 -4.59 -14.86 6.54
CA ARG A 13 -4.66 -16.26 6.99
C ARG A 13 -4.05 -17.19 5.94
N ASP A 14 -4.40 -17.03 4.66
CA ASP A 14 -3.84 -17.84 3.57
C ASP A 14 -2.31 -17.68 3.47
N VAL A 15 -1.78 -16.45 3.67
CA VAL A 15 -0.33 -16.24 3.70
C VAL A 15 0.32 -16.99 4.84
N ILE A 16 -0.29 -16.99 6.03
CA ILE A 16 0.27 -17.65 7.22
C ILE A 16 0.22 -19.19 7.07
N GLU A 17 -0.91 -19.71 6.59
CA GLU A 17 -1.17 -21.16 6.53
C GLU A 17 -0.51 -21.83 5.31
N ASN A 18 -0.47 -21.14 4.16
CA ASN A 18 -0.09 -21.73 2.87
C ASN A 18 1.07 -20.96 2.19
N GLY A 19 1.65 -19.98 2.86
CA GLY A 19 2.79 -19.23 2.33
C GLY A 19 4.10 -19.98 2.42
N THR A 20 5.07 -19.58 1.62
CA THR A 20 6.43 -20.11 1.66
C THR A 20 7.30 -19.20 2.53
N SER A 21 7.95 -19.80 3.54
CA SER A 21 8.91 -19.09 4.40
C SER A 21 10.24 -18.90 3.68
N THR A 22 10.92 -17.79 4.00
CA THR A 22 12.32 -17.56 3.61
C THR A 22 13.30 -18.02 4.70
N GLU A 23 12.85 -18.81 5.67
CA GLU A 23 13.70 -19.37 6.70
C GLU A 23 14.78 -20.28 6.07
N GLY A 24 16.03 -20.06 6.49
CA GLY A 24 17.18 -20.74 5.88
C GLY A 24 17.74 -20.08 4.63
N GLU A 25 17.09 -19.06 4.06
CA GLU A 25 17.63 -18.28 2.95
C GLU A 25 18.48 -17.11 3.45
N LYS A 26 19.42 -16.65 2.59
CA LYS A 26 20.18 -15.43 2.85
C LYS A 26 19.29 -14.21 2.61
N VAL A 27 18.71 -13.66 3.69
CA VAL A 27 17.86 -12.45 3.62
C VAL A 27 18.65 -11.20 4.02
N ARG A 28 18.28 -10.03 3.46
CA ARG A 28 18.92 -8.74 3.78
C ARG A 28 18.39 -8.12 5.08
N PRO A 29 17.07 -8.18 5.38
CA PRO A 29 16.53 -7.57 6.58
C PRO A 29 17.03 -8.29 7.82
N VAL A 30 17.36 -7.50 8.86
CA VAL A 30 17.73 -8.00 10.18
C VAL A 30 16.92 -7.25 11.24
N TRP A 31 16.65 -7.91 12.36
CA TRP A 31 16.07 -7.31 13.54
C TRP A 31 17.11 -6.46 14.26
N GLU A 32 16.67 -5.65 15.24
CA GLU A 32 17.57 -4.81 16.03
C GLU A 32 18.65 -5.61 16.77
N ASP A 33 18.39 -6.87 17.09
CA ASP A 33 19.31 -7.81 17.72
C ASP A 33 20.32 -8.46 16.75
N GLY A 34 20.24 -8.11 15.44
CA GLY A 34 21.10 -8.65 14.39
C GLY A 34 20.66 -10.00 13.83
N THR A 35 19.56 -10.58 14.32
CA THR A 35 19.02 -11.82 13.76
C THR A 35 18.35 -11.59 12.41
N SER A 36 18.36 -12.59 11.51
CA SER A 36 17.73 -12.49 10.20
C SER A 36 16.22 -12.35 10.32
N ALA A 37 15.65 -11.34 9.64
CA ALA A 37 14.19 -11.12 9.59
C ALA A 37 13.59 -11.89 8.43
N TYR A 38 13.14 -13.11 8.69
CA TYR A 38 12.47 -13.95 7.70
C TYR A 38 11.04 -13.48 7.43
N THR A 39 10.53 -13.81 6.23
CA THR A 39 9.18 -13.47 5.80
C THR A 39 8.45 -14.70 5.28
N ILE A 40 7.13 -14.69 5.38
CA ILE A 40 6.27 -15.67 4.71
C ILE A 40 5.65 -14.97 3.50
N LYS A 41 5.71 -15.61 2.34
CA LYS A 41 5.28 -15.05 1.05
C LYS A 41 4.26 -15.96 0.39
N ARG A 42 3.27 -15.35 -0.26
CA ARG A 42 2.30 -16.02 -1.11
C ARG A 42 2.26 -15.34 -2.46
N PHE A 43 2.38 -16.10 -3.54
CA PHE A 43 2.31 -15.58 -4.91
C PHE A 43 0.95 -15.89 -5.55
N GLY A 44 0.54 -15.06 -6.50
CA GLY A 44 -0.66 -15.30 -7.28
C GLY A 44 -1.97 -15.10 -6.51
N VAL A 45 -1.97 -14.26 -5.48
CA VAL A 45 -3.20 -13.92 -4.73
C VAL A 45 -4.04 -12.94 -5.54
N VAL A 46 -5.31 -13.27 -5.76
CA VAL A 46 -6.28 -12.42 -6.47
C VAL A 46 -7.45 -12.11 -5.56
N ASN A 47 -7.65 -10.83 -5.25
CA ASN A 47 -8.80 -10.35 -4.51
C ASN A 47 -9.83 -9.74 -5.47
N ARG A 48 -11.12 -10.07 -5.30
CA ARG A 48 -12.22 -9.51 -6.07
C ARG A 48 -13.17 -8.75 -5.18
N TYR A 49 -13.57 -7.55 -5.63
CA TYR A 49 -14.48 -6.67 -4.92
C TYR A 49 -15.68 -6.34 -5.79
N ASP A 50 -16.88 -6.58 -5.30
CA ASP A 50 -18.12 -6.20 -5.98
C ASP A 50 -18.49 -4.78 -5.56
N LEU A 51 -18.15 -3.79 -6.39
CA LEU A 51 -18.40 -2.38 -6.13
C LEU A 51 -19.89 -2.00 -6.10
N ARG A 52 -20.78 -2.90 -6.52
CA ARG A 52 -22.24 -2.72 -6.38
C ARG A 52 -22.70 -2.91 -4.94
N LYS A 53 -21.93 -3.66 -4.15
CA LYS A 53 -22.22 -3.95 -2.74
C LYS A 53 -21.63 -2.92 -1.80
N GLU A 54 -20.35 -2.66 -1.98
CA GLU A 54 -19.65 -1.73 -1.11
C GLU A 54 -18.32 -1.26 -1.76
N PHE A 55 -17.88 -0.04 -1.43
CA PHE A 55 -16.54 0.41 -1.76
C PHE A 55 -15.50 -0.32 -0.87
N PRO A 56 -14.40 -0.88 -1.45
CA PRO A 56 -13.47 -1.74 -0.71
C PRO A 56 -12.51 -0.95 0.20
N ALA A 57 -13.07 -0.23 1.17
CA ALA A 57 -12.31 0.49 2.18
C ALA A 57 -12.08 -0.41 3.41
N LEU A 58 -10.82 -0.55 3.82
CA LEU A 58 -10.47 -1.23 5.05
C LEU A 58 -10.85 -0.37 6.26
N THR A 59 -11.48 -1.00 7.27
CA THR A 59 -11.88 -0.34 8.52
C THR A 59 -11.10 -0.85 9.74
N LEU A 60 -10.25 -1.86 9.58
CA LEU A 60 -9.38 -2.41 10.63
C LEU A 60 -8.37 -1.42 11.18
N ARG A 61 -8.02 -0.42 10.38
CA ARG A 61 -7.15 0.67 10.76
C ARG A 61 -7.68 1.98 10.16
N ARG A 62 -7.43 3.10 10.83
CA ARG A 62 -7.75 4.42 10.28
C ARG A 62 -7.05 4.61 8.93
N THR A 63 -7.85 4.79 7.89
CA THR A 63 -7.39 5.03 6.53
C THR A 63 -7.50 6.51 6.20
N ALA A 64 -6.43 7.12 5.68
CA ALA A 64 -6.40 8.50 5.23
C ALA A 64 -7.05 8.64 3.83
N LEU A 65 -8.33 8.25 3.71
CA LEU A 65 -9.05 8.16 2.43
C LEU A 65 -9.07 9.50 1.70
N LYS A 66 -9.26 10.61 2.42
CA LYS A 66 -9.25 11.95 1.82
C LYS A 66 -7.93 12.24 1.14
N SER A 67 -6.80 12.01 1.80
CA SER A 67 -5.47 12.24 1.22
C SER A 67 -5.20 11.32 0.02
N ALA A 68 -5.65 10.07 0.07
CA ALA A 68 -5.53 9.15 -1.06
C ALA A 68 -6.36 9.61 -2.27
N MET A 69 -7.56 10.10 -2.05
CA MET A 69 -8.41 10.66 -3.11
C MET A 69 -7.79 11.93 -3.70
N ASP A 70 -7.28 12.83 -2.86
CA ASP A 70 -6.62 14.04 -3.30
C ASP A 70 -5.35 13.72 -4.15
N GLU A 71 -4.60 12.68 -3.77
CA GLU A 71 -3.44 12.20 -4.52
C GLU A 71 -3.82 11.64 -5.89
N ILE A 72 -4.86 10.80 -5.96
CA ILE A 72 -5.36 10.25 -7.23
C ILE A 72 -5.84 11.37 -8.15
N LEU A 73 -6.62 12.32 -7.65
CA LEU A 73 -7.09 13.47 -8.42
C LEU A 73 -5.94 14.35 -8.91
N TRP A 74 -4.91 14.53 -8.09
CA TRP A 74 -3.72 15.26 -8.46
C TRP A 74 -2.95 14.58 -9.60
N ILE A 75 -2.73 13.26 -9.52
CA ILE A 75 -2.02 12.50 -10.55
C ILE A 75 -2.83 12.47 -11.86
N TRP A 76 -4.11 12.12 -11.80
CA TRP A 76 -4.92 11.83 -12.98
C TRP A 76 -5.56 13.04 -13.64
N GLN A 77 -5.99 14.04 -12.88
CA GLN A 77 -6.66 15.21 -13.43
C GLN A 77 -5.74 16.37 -13.69
N LYS A 78 -4.78 16.62 -12.81
CA LYS A 78 -3.89 17.79 -12.91
C LYS A 78 -2.58 17.49 -13.61
N ASN A 79 -2.26 16.22 -13.80
CA ASN A 79 -1.03 15.74 -14.48
C ASN A 79 0.24 16.49 -14.01
N GLN A 80 0.31 16.83 -12.71
CA GLN A 80 1.38 17.63 -12.15
C GLN A 80 2.25 16.78 -11.23
N ILE A 81 3.56 16.84 -11.47
CA ILE A 81 4.59 16.11 -10.70
C ILE A 81 5.09 16.97 -9.51
N THR A 82 4.59 18.19 -9.36
CA THR A 82 5.12 19.14 -8.37
C THR A 82 4.43 18.98 -7.02
N SER A 83 5.19 18.61 -6.01
CA SER A 83 4.74 18.37 -4.62
C SER A 83 4.06 19.57 -3.93
N LYS A 84 4.25 20.80 -4.42
CA LYS A 84 3.70 22.02 -3.82
C LYS A 84 2.17 22.07 -3.81
N ILE A 85 1.51 21.53 -4.83
CA ILE A 85 0.04 21.54 -4.93
C ILE A 85 -0.60 20.50 -4.03
N PHE A 86 0.03 19.34 -3.85
CA PHE A 86 -0.44 18.32 -2.94
C PHE A 86 -0.50 18.82 -1.48
N THR A 87 0.50 19.56 -1.06
CA THR A 87 0.55 20.17 0.30
C THR A 87 -0.60 21.15 0.54
N VAL A 88 -0.99 21.94 -0.47
CA VAL A 88 -2.10 22.88 -0.37
C VAL A 88 -3.46 22.17 -0.31
N ILE A 89 -3.64 21.10 -1.07
CA ILE A 89 -4.92 20.36 -1.13
C ILE A 89 -5.13 19.49 0.11
N SER A 90 -4.07 18.86 0.63
CA SER A 90 -4.17 17.96 1.78
C SER A 90 -4.22 18.67 3.13
N GLY A 91 -3.93 19.97 3.18
CA GLY A 91 -3.91 20.75 4.43
C GLY A 91 -2.86 20.26 5.45
N THR A 92 -1.93 19.43 5.03
CA THR A 92 -0.83 18.96 5.88
C THR A 92 0.31 19.97 5.81
N ALA A 93 0.55 20.66 6.90
CA ALA A 93 1.71 21.53 7.08
C ALA A 93 2.97 20.64 7.21
N GLY A 94 3.69 20.45 6.12
CA GLY A 94 4.98 19.78 6.10
C GLY A 94 5.37 19.32 4.68
N PRO A 95 6.64 19.45 4.29
CA PRO A 95 7.09 18.92 3.01
C PRO A 95 7.10 17.40 3.10
N MET A 96 6.06 16.76 2.56
CA MET A 96 6.07 15.33 2.34
C MET A 96 7.17 15.05 1.30
N ARG A 97 8.31 14.55 1.74
CA ARG A 97 9.33 14.03 0.82
C ARG A 97 8.70 12.86 0.08
N MET A 98 8.36 13.06 -1.19
CA MET A 98 7.95 11.96 -2.06
C MET A 98 9.09 10.94 -2.05
N ALA A 99 8.77 9.73 -1.61
CA ALA A 99 9.72 8.63 -1.70
C ALA A 99 10.17 8.45 -3.16
N PRO A 100 11.42 8.07 -3.43
CA PRO A 100 11.96 7.91 -4.78
C PRO A 100 11.14 7.01 -5.70
N LEU A 101 10.31 6.13 -5.14
CA LEU A 101 9.43 5.21 -5.87
C LEU A 101 8.42 5.91 -6.78
N VAL A 102 7.86 7.05 -6.37
CA VAL A 102 6.87 7.77 -7.19
C VAL A 102 7.53 8.42 -8.41
N ARG A 103 8.79 8.82 -8.30
CA ARG A 103 9.56 9.35 -9.43
C ARG A 103 9.78 8.30 -10.53
N HIS A 104 10.05 7.05 -10.16
CA HIS A 104 10.25 5.96 -11.12
C HIS A 104 8.96 5.52 -11.81
N MET A 105 7.83 5.53 -11.11
CA MET A 105 6.55 5.12 -11.67
C MET A 105 6.04 6.08 -12.75
N VAL A 106 6.32 7.38 -12.63
CA VAL A 106 5.87 8.39 -13.61
C VAL A 106 6.77 8.44 -14.86
N ILE A 107 8.06 8.12 -14.74
CA ILE A 107 9.03 8.14 -15.86
C ILE A 107 8.92 6.89 -16.74
N SER A 108 8.35 5.79 -16.23
CA SER A 108 8.21 4.52 -16.98
C SER A 108 6.99 4.45 -17.92
N TRP A 109 6.17 5.51 -18.00
CA TRP A 109 4.96 5.60 -18.84
C TRP A 109 5.05 6.69 -19.92
N GLY A 110 6.25 7.15 -20.23
CA GLY A 110 6.55 8.07 -21.34
C GLY A 110 7.20 7.38 -22.53
#